data_370ec729efd352171513ac94e9d76b07
#
_entry.id   370ec729efd352171513ac94e9d76b07
#
_cell.length_a   1.000
_cell.length_b   1.000
_cell.length_c   1.000
_cell.angle_alpha   90.00
_cell.angle_beta   90.00
_cell.angle_gamma   90.00
#
_symmetry.space_group_name_H-M   'P 1'
#
loop_
_entity.id
_entity.type
_entity.pdbx_description
1 polymer ?
#
loop_
_entity_poly.entity_id
_entity_poly.type
_entity_poly.pdbx_seq_one_letter_code
_entity_poly.pdbx_strand_id
1 'polypeptide(L)'
;MTATGIAWADGTTYTIKPKRDGDARLLEIESEISRAIEGRTIDLVVIEDLPANAKSAGITGMVHGTIRAWLRHHAVPYALATPATLKKYATGRGNAGKPEMAVAAYKRLNRELADDNQVDALWLRAAGLDHLDHPDAQLPATQRAALTAVKWPARLDTTPTRPHHDEPRFGRTVVNVPLPA
;
A
#
# COMPACT_ATOMS: atom_id res chain seq x y z
N MET A 1 -6.91 12.27 14.94
CA MET A 1 -5.87 12.73 13.98
C MET A 1 -5.63 11.58 13.02
N THR A 2 -5.86 11.82 11.74
CA THR A 2 -5.79 10.77 10.71
C THR A 2 -4.33 10.58 10.28
N ALA A 3 -3.78 9.41 10.52
CA ALA A 3 -2.41 9.06 10.15
C ALA A 3 -2.41 8.15 8.91
N THR A 4 -1.37 8.20 8.10
CA THR A 4 -1.23 7.42 6.89
C THR A 4 0.06 6.60 6.97
N GLY A 5 -0.03 5.29 6.96
CA GLY A 5 1.14 4.41 6.91
C GLY A 5 1.71 4.30 5.50
N ILE A 6 3.00 4.13 5.40
CA ILE A 6 3.71 3.87 4.15
C ILE A 6 4.63 2.66 4.34
N ALA A 7 4.69 1.79 3.34
CA ALA A 7 5.67 0.71 3.28
C ALA A 7 6.33 0.68 1.90
N TRP A 8 7.64 0.53 1.88
CA TRP A 8 8.46 0.46 0.67
C TRP A 8 8.76 -0.98 0.26
N ALA A 9 9.20 -1.19 -0.96
CA ALA A 9 9.57 -2.51 -1.46
C ALA A 9 10.62 -3.22 -0.60
N ASP A 10 11.54 -2.47 0.02
CA ASP A 10 12.57 -3.00 0.92
C ASP A 10 12.04 -3.38 2.33
N GLY A 11 10.74 -3.13 2.59
CA GLY A 11 10.11 -3.39 3.88
C GLY A 11 10.25 -2.27 4.91
N THR A 12 10.90 -1.17 4.56
CA THR A 12 10.91 0.04 5.41
C THR A 12 9.50 0.60 5.53
N THR A 13 9.10 0.95 6.75
CA THR A 13 7.77 1.52 7.03
C THR A 13 7.88 2.82 7.82
N TYR A 14 6.94 3.72 7.61
CA TYR A 14 6.77 4.92 8.42
C TYR A 14 5.32 5.41 8.39
N THR A 15 4.98 6.35 9.26
CA THR A 15 3.64 6.92 9.35
C THR A 15 3.69 8.43 9.15
N ILE A 16 2.96 8.92 8.17
CA ILE A 16 2.72 10.35 7.98
C ILE A 16 1.67 10.76 9.02
N LYS A 17 2.03 11.73 9.87
CA LYS A 17 1.16 12.34 10.88
C LYS A 17 1.02 13.83 10.57
N PRO A 18 0.03 14.22 9.75
CA PRO A 18 -0.14 15.61 9.37
C PRO A 18 -0.34 16.51 10.61
N LYS A 19 0.28 17.67 10.58
CA LYS A 19 0.20 18.67 11.65
C LYS A 19 -0.90 19.70 11.38
N ARG A 20 -1.34 19.80 10.13
CA ARG A 20 -2.35 20.77 9.66
C ARG A 20 -3.73 20.12 9.59
N ASP A 21 -4.76 20.96 9.52
CA ASP A 21 -6.16 20.55 9.36
C ASP A 21 -6.75 21.06 8.03
N GLY A 22 -7.95 20.58 7.69
CA GLY A 22 -8.63 20.96 6.45
C GLY A 22 -7.84 20.67 5.19
N ASP A 23 -7.92 21.55 4.22
CA ASP A 23 -7.25 21.40 2.93
C ASP A 23 -5.71 21.44 3.03
N ALA A 24 -5.19 22.19 4.01
CA ALA A 24 -3.74 22.23 4.26
C ALA A 24 -3.16 20.86 4.66
N ARG A 25 -3.96 19.98 5.28
CA ARG A 25 -3.62 18.60 5.55
C ARG A 25 -3.44 17.80 4.28
N LEU A 26 -4.33 18.00 3.29
CA LEU A 26 -4.26 17.27 2.01
C LEU A 26 -2.96 17.59 1.27
N LEU A 27 -2.60 18.88 1.24
CA LEU A 27 -1.34 19.34 0.64
C LEU A 27 -0.12 18.79 1.39
N GLU A 28 -0.18 18.70 2.72
CA GLU A 28 0.90 18.13 3.52
C GLU A 28 1.11 16.64 3.20
N ILE A 29 0.01 15.85 3.12
CA ILE A 29 0.08 14.43 2.76
C ILE A 29 0.57 14.25 1.33
N GLU A 30 0.05 15.02 0.38
CA GLU A 30 0.49 14.99 -1.01
C GLU A 30 1.98 15.29 -1.12
N SER A 31 2.47 16.34 -0.44
CA SER A 31 3.89 16.71 -0.43
C SER A 31 4.77 15.59 0.16
N GLU A 32 4.34 14.93 1.23
CA GLU A 32 5.07 13.81 1.81
C GLU A 32 5.14 12.61 0.86
N ILE A 33 4.04 12.28 0.18
CA ILE A 33 4.01 11.21 -0.82
C ILE A 33 4.86 11.57 -2.03
N SER A 34 4.74 12.81 -2.55
CA SER A 34 5.53 13.29 -3.68
C SER A 34 7.03 13.17 -3.38
N ARG A 35 7.47 13.69 -2.23
CA ARG A 35 8.85 13.60 -1.77
C ARG A 35 9.34 12.16 -1.59
N ALA A 36 8.45 11.31 -1.12
CA ALA A 36 8.74 9.90 -0.92
C ALA A 36 8.99 9.16 -2.24
N ILE A 37 8.29 9.54 -3.33
CA ILE A 37 8.35 8.89 -4.65
C ILE A 37 9.39 9.58 -5.56
N GLU A 38 9.78 10.82 -5.26
CA GLU A 38 10.71 11.59 -6.08
C GLU A 38 12.02 10.85 -6.35
N GLY A 39 12.40 10.80 -7.62
CA GLY A 39 13.62 10.11 -8.07
C GLY A 39 13.55 8.58 -8.03
N ARG A 40 12.38 7.98 -7.80
CA ARG A 40 12.17 6.54 -7.76
C ARG A 40 11.29 6.07 -8.93
N THR A 41 11.61 4.93 -9.51
CA THR A 41 10.70 4.22 -10.40
C THR A 41 9.74 3.38 -9.56
N ILE A 42 8.43 3.63 -9.70
CA ILE A 42 7.39 2.93 -8.96
C ILE A 42 6.62 2.03 -9.92
N ASP A 43 6.73 0.72 -9.74
CA ASP A 43 6.00 -0.27 -10.55
C ASP A 43 4.52 -0.37 -10.16
N LEU A 44 4.21 -0.23 -8.87
CA LEU A 44 2.86 -0.39 -8.35
C LEU A 44 2.69 0.29 -6.99
N VAL A 45 1.59 0.99 -6.81
CA VAL A 45 1.10 1.44 -5.49
C VAL A 45 -0.14 0.63 -5.12
N VAL A 46 -0.20 0.09 -3.91
CA VAL A 46 -1.41 -0.55 -3.39
C VAL A 46 -1.99 0.31 -2.28
N ILE A 47 -3.24 0.71 -2.42
CA ILE A 47 -3.94 1.60 -1.48
C ILE A 47 -5.07 0.81 -0.82
N GLU A 48 -5.26 0.97 0.48
CA GLU A 48 -6.45 0.47 1.14
C GLU A 48 -7.68 1.22 0.63
N ASP A 49 -8.70 0.49 0.17
CA ASP A 49 -9.95 1.10 -0.32
C ASP A 49 -10.85 1.50 0.84
N LEU A 50 -11.71 2.49 0.59
CA LEU A 50 -12.71 2.90 1.56
C LEU A 50 -13.72 1.76 1.79
N PRO A 51 -14.16 1.52 3.05
CA PRO A 51 -15.24 0.58 3.31
C PRO A 51 -16.50 0.99 2.53
N ALA A 52 -17.16 0.02 1.90
CA ALA A 52 -18.34 0.26 1.05
C ALA A 52 -19.47 1.05 1.75
N ASN A 53 -19.52 0.98 3.09
CA ASN A 53 -20.52 1.66 3.94
C ASN A 53 -19.93 2.87 4.70
N ALA A 54 -18.79 3.41 4.30
CA ALA A 54 -18.22 4.60 4.94
C ALA A 54 -19.11 5.81 4.73
N LYS A 55 -20.14 5.95 5.56
CA LYS A 55 -21.03 7.15 5.62
C LYS A 55 -20.25 8.41 6.00
N SER A 56 -19.05 8.28 6.51
CA SER A 56 -18.12 9.36 6.86
C SER A 56 -16.88 9.32 5.97
N ALA A 57 -17.08 9.45 4.66
CA ALA A 57 -15.94 9.64 3.76
C ALA A 57 -15.16 10.93 4.08
N GLY A 58 -15.73 11.89 4.78
CA GLY A 58 -15.09 13.08 5.31
C GLY A 58 -13.64 13.32 4.86
N ILE A 59 -12.78 13.62 5.81
CA ILE A 59 -11.36 13.86 5.55
C ILE A 59 -10.65 12.61 4.97
N THR A 60 -11.05 11.42 5.36
CA THR A 60 -10.47 10.16 4.84
C THR A 60 -10.73 10.01 3.35
N GLY A 61 -11.95 10.30 2.89
CA GLY A 61 -12.29 10.29 1.47
C GLY A 61 -11.54 11.35 0.69
N MET A 62 -11.36 12.54 1.27
CA MET A 62 -10.57 13.62 0.66
C MET A 62 -9.10 13.20 0.49
N VAL A 63 -8.47 12.66 1.54
CA VAL A 63 -7.10 12.13 1.48
C VAL A 63 -6.97 11.06 0.40
N HIS A 64 -7.90 10.10 0.38
CA HIS A 64 -7.90 9.03 -0.62
C HIS A 64 -8.04 9.58 -2.04
N GLY A 65 -8.94 10.56 -2.25
CA GLY A 65 -9.12 11.23 -3.54
C GLY A 65 -7.86 11.98 -3.98
N THR A 66 -7.23 12.73 -3.07
CA THR A 66 -5.99 13.49 -3.33
C THR A 66 -4.86 12.55 -3.77
N ILE A 67 -4.62 11.47 -3.03
CA ILE A 67 -3.57 10.50 -3.36
C ILE A 67 -3.81 9.87 -4.73
N ARG A 68 -5.04 9.42 -5.00
CA ARG A 68 -5.39 8.79 -6.29
C ARG A 68 -5.27 9.77 -7.46
N ALA A 69 -5.71 11.03 -7.28
CA ALA A 69 -5.58 12.06 -8.29
C ALA A 69 -4.11 12.34 -8.60
N TRP A 70 -3.27 12.44 -7.55
CA TRP A 70 -1.83 12.63 -7.70
C TRP A 70 -1.18 11.46 -8.46
N LEU A 71 -1.46 10.22 -8.09
CA LEU A 71 -0.94 9.01 -8.77
C LEU A 71 -1.34 8.97 -10.25
N ARG A 72 -2.59 9.32 -10.56
CA ARG A 72 -3.08 9.39 -11.95
C ARG A 72 -2.37 10.47 -12.74
N HIS A 73 -2.17 11.66 -12.14
CA HIS A 73 -1.47 12.76 -12.78
C HIS A 73 -0.03 12.40 -13.15
N HIS A 74 0.64 11.62 -12.30
CA HIS A 74 2.02 11.19 -12.51
C HIS A 74 2.15 9.83 -13.22
N ALA A 75 1.05 9.31 -13.78
CA ALA A 75 1.01 8.02 -14.47
C ALA A 75 1.54 6.83 -13.64
N VAL A 76 1.46 6.92 -12.31
CA VAL A 76 1.87 5.84 -11.40
C VAL A 76 0.76 4.78 -11.32
N PRO A 77 1.03 3.51 -11.67
CA PRO A 77 0.05 2.43 -11.56
C PRO A 77 -0.36 2.20 -10.11
N TYR A 78 -1.66 2.02 -9.84
CA TYR A 78 -2.13 1.69 -8.51
C TYR A 78 -3.31 0.73 -8.51
N ALA A 79 -3.46 -0.01 -7.41
CA ALA A 79 -4.60 -0.88 -7.12
C ALA A 79 -5.25 -0.49 -5.79
N LEU A 80 -6.53 -0.84 -5.64
CA LEU A 80 -7.31 -0.63 -4.42
C LEU A 80 -7.66 -1.99 -3.82
N ALA A 81 -7.26 -2.21 -2.56
CA ALA A 81 -7.59 -3.41 -1.80
C ALA A 81 -8.50 -3.07 -0.62
N THR A 82 -9.68 -3.70 -0.54
CA THR A 82 -10.56 -3.47 0.60
C THR A 82 -9.94 -3.98 1.91
N PRO A 83 -10.29 -3.40 3.07
CA PRO A 83 -9.83 -3.89 4.37
C PRO A 83 -10.10 -5.38 4.57
N ALA A 84 -11.28 -5.86 4.16
CA ALA A 84 -11.65 -7.27 4.28
C ALA A 84 -10.76 -8.18 3.40
N THR A 85 -10.43 -7.75 2.18
CA THR A 85 -9.52 -8.47 1.28
C THR A 85 -8.13 -8.56 1.89
N LEU A 86 -7.61 -7.42 2.39
CA LEU A 86 -6.30 -7.36 3.02
C LEU A 86 -6.21 -8.29 4.24
N LYS A 87 -7.20 -8.21 5.13
CA LYS A 87 -7.29 -9.06 6.33
C LYS A 87 -7.35 -10.55 5.96
N LYS A 88 -8.14 -10.91 4.94
CA LYS A 88 -8.23 -12.28 4.47
C LYS A 88 -6.90 -12.77 3.87
N TYR A 89 -6.21 -11.94 3.13
CA TYR A 89 -4.87 -12.23 2.61
C TYR A 89 -3.86 -12.45 3.75
N ALA A 90 -3.81 -11.56 4.73
CA ALA A 90 -2.85 -11.60 5.82
C ALA A 90 -3.09 -12.77 6.79
N THR A 91 -4.35 -13.03 7.16
CA THR A 91 -4.71 -13.90 8.28
C THR A 91 -5.59 -15.10 7.89
N GLY A 92 -6.15 -15.12 6.69
CA GLY A 92 -7.18 -16.06 6.25
C GLY A 92 -8.61 -15.65 6.63
N ARG A 93 -8.80 -14.56 7.39
CA ARG A 93 -10.10 -14.10 7.90
C ARG A 93 -10.33 -12.63 7.56
N GLY A 94 -11.40 -12.32 6.81
CA GLY A 94 -11.72 -10.94 6.39
C GLY A 94 -12.17 -10.00 7.51
N ASN A 95 -12.48 -10.55 8.69
CA ASN A 95 -12.88 -9.81 9.89
C ASN A 95 -11.80 -9.79 10.98
N ALA A 96 -10.55 -10.12 10.64
CA ALA A 96 -9.45 -10.11 11.59
C ALA A 96 -9.27 -8.73 12.27
N GLY A 97 -8.94 -8.76 13.55
CA GLY A 97 -8.64 -7.56 14.34
C GLY A 97 -7.19 -7.09 14.17
N LYS A 98 -6.90 -5.89 14.67
CA LYS A 98 -5.54 -5.31 14.65
C LYS A 98 -4.48 -6.23 15.30
N PRO A 99 -4.72 -6.85 16.48
CA PRO A 99 -3.75 -7.77 17.07
C PRO A 99 -3.46 -8.98 16.18
N GLU A 100 -4.47 -9.51 15.49
CA GLU A 100 -4.30 -10.66 14.59
C GLU A 100 -3.46 -10.27 13.37
N MET A 101 -3.64 -9.06 12.83
CA MET A 101 -2.83 -8.51 11.73
C MET A 101 -1.36 -8.34 12.13
N ALA A 102 -1.10 -7.80 13.33
CA ALA A 102 0.26 -7.63 13.85
C ALA A 102 0.96 -8.98 14.11
N VAL A 103 0.24 -9.95 14.72
CA VAL A 103 0.77 -11.30 14.93
C VAL A 103 1.06 -12.00 13.60
N ALA A 104 0.21 -11.82 12.60
CA ALA A 104 0.45 -12.36 11.26
C ALA A 104 1.69 -11.72 10.61
N ALA A 105 1.89 -10.39 10.74
CA ALA A 105 3.08 -9.69 10.23
C ALA A 105 4.35 -10.23 10.89
N TYR A 106 4.35 -10.41 12.20
CA TYR A 106 5.47 -11.02 12.91
C TYR A 106 5.78 -12.43 12.40
N LYS A 107 4.76 -13.30 12.32
CA LYS A 107 4.93 -14.72 11.95
C LYS A 107 5.31 -14.94 10.48
N ARG A 108 4.82 -14.11 9.57
CA ARG A 108 4.91 -14.36 8.12
C ARG A 108 5.91 -13.44 7.41
N LEU A 109 6.11 -12.22 7.92
CA LEU A 109 7.00 -11.23 7.35
C LEU A 109 8.21 -10.94 8.23
N ASN A 110 8.28 -11.59 9.43
CA ASN A 110 9.32 -11.36 10.44
C ASN A 110 9.45 -9.87 10.80
N ARG A 111 8.30 -9.19 10.97
CA ARG A 111 8.24 -7.76 11.30
C ARG A 111 7.39 -7.54 12.54
N GLU A 112 8.00 -6.92 13.54
CA GLU A 112 7.33 -6.46 14.75
C GLU A 112 7.12 -4.95 14.65
N LEU A 113 5.86 -4.53 14.57
CA LEU A 113 5.47 -3.13 14.41
C LEU A 113 4.41 -2.79 15.45
N ALA A 114 4.60 -1.70 16.16
CA ALA A 114 3.67 -1.20 17.18
C ALA A 114 2.57 -0.28 16.59
N ASP A 115 2.77 0.24 15.38
CA ASP A 115 1.83 1.15 14.70
C ASP A 115 0.98 0.38 13.70
N ASP A 116 -0.33 0.32 13.95
CA ASP A 116 -1.31 -0.39 13.12
C ASP A 116 -1.30 0.10 11.67
N ASN A 117 -1.08 1.40 11.43
CA ASN A 117 -1.00 1.94 10.07
C ASN A 117 0.21 1.37 9.31
N GLN A 118 1.32 1.13 10.00
CA GLN A 118 2.49 0.48 9.40
C GLN A 118 2.26 -1.00 9.16
N VAL A 119 1.52 -1.69 10.05
CA VAL A 119 1.15 -3.09 9.87
C VAL A 119 0.29 -3.26 8.62
N ASP A 120 -0.75 -2.44 8.45
CA ASP A 120 -1.62 -2.49 7.28
C ASP A 120 -0.83 -2.12 6.01
N ALA A 121 0.04 -1.10 6.08
CA ALA A 121 0.94 -0.73 5.00
C ALA A 121 1.84 -1.90 4.57
N LEU A 122 2.42 -2.60 5.51
CA LEU A 122 3.28 -3.74 5.23
C LEU A 122 2.53 -4.88 4.53
N TRP A 123 1.27 -5.15 4.94
CA TRP A 123 0.46 -6.18 4.31
C TRP A 123 0.00 -5.81 2.90
N LEU A 124 -0.32 -4.54 2.64
CA LEU A 124 -0.65 -4.09 1.30
C LEU A 124 0.60 -4.19 0.39
N ARG A 125 1.78 -3.82 0.89
CA ARG A 125 3.05 -4.05 0.19
C ARG A 125 3.23 -5.53 -0.16
N ALA A 126 3.04 -6.44 0.80
CA ALA A 126 3.15 -7.87 0.57
C ALA A 126 2.17 -8.36 -0.52
N ALA A 127 0.94 -7.83 -0.52
CA ALA A 127 -0.05 -8.12 -1.55
C ALA A 127 0.38 -7.61 -2.94
N GLY A 128 0.97 -6.42 -3.02
CA GLY A 128 1.50 -5.87 -4.27
C GLY A 128 2.68 -6.68 -4.80
N LEU A 129 3.61 -7.07 -3.94
CA LEU A 129 4.74 -7.91 -4.32
C LEU A 129 4.28 -9.31 -4.78
N ASP A 130 3.30 -9.89 -4.10
CA ASP A 130 2.71 -11.18 -4.51
C ASP A 130 2.06 -11.09 -5.89
N HIS A 131 1.35 -9.99 -6.20
CA HIS A 131 0.81 -9.72 -7.53
C HIS A 131 1.89 -9.59 -8.60
N LEU A 132 3.04 -9.04 -8.25
CA LEU A 132 4.19 -8.88 -9.16
C LEU A 132 5.07 -10.14 -9.26
N ASP A 133 4.63 -11.30 -8.72
CA ASP A 133 5.35 -12.57 -8.67
C ASP A 133 6.64 -12.54 -7.83
N HIS A 134 6.71 -11.65 -6.83
CA HIS A 134 7.79 -11.53 -5.86
C HIS A 134 7.28 -11.62 -4.42
N PRO A 135 6.58 -12.71 -4.03
CA PRO A 135 5.95 -12.82 -2.72
C PRO A 135 6.99 -12.72 -1.59
N ASP A 136 6.72 -11.81 -0.66
CA ASP A 136 7.54 -11.60 0.53
C ASP A 136 7.18 -12.57 1.68
N ALA A 137 5.98 -13.13 1.63
CA ALA A 137 5.47 -14.10 2.59
C ALA A 137 5.03 -15.39 1.91
N GLN A 138 5.40 -16.53 2.50
CA GLN A 138 4.82 -17.82 2.09
C GLN A 138 3.44 -17.97 2.72
N LEU A 139 2.40 -17.70 1.94
CA LEU A 139 1.01 -17.80 2.37
C LEU A 139 0.30 -19.00 1.73
N PRO A 140 -0.66 -19.61 2.44
CA PRO A 140 -1.54 -20.63 1.85
C PRO A 140 -2.26 -20.13 0.60
N ALA A 141 -2.49 -21.01 -0.37
CA ALA A 141 -3.19 -20.66 -1.61
C ALA A 141 -4.56 -20.00 -1.37
N THR A 142 -5.28 -20.43 -0.31
CA THR A 142 -6.58 -19.86 0.09
C THR A 142 -6.49 -18.40 0.54
N GLN A 143 -5.37 -18.01 1.14
CA GLN A 143 -5.12 -16.61 1.51
C GLN A 143 -4.73 -15.78 0.27
N ARG A 144 -3.82 -16.30 -0.56
CA ARG A 144 -3.42 -15.65 -1.82
C ARG A 144 -4.60 -15.45 -2.77
N ALA A 145 -5.54 -16.39 -2.79
CA ALA A 145 -6.77 -16.28 -3.58
C ALA A 145 -7.64 -15.06 -3.21
N ALA A 146 -7.45 -14.45 -2.02
CA ALA A 146 -8.15 -13.20 -1.68
C ALA A 146 -7.79 -12.06 -2.64
N LEU A 147 -6.60 -12.07 -3.23
CA LEU A 147 -6.12 -11.05 -4.14
C LEU A 147 -6.83 -11.04 -5.51
N THR A 148 -7.60 -12.10 -5.85
CA THR A 148 -8.44 -12.12 -7.06
C THR A 148 -9.57 -11.10 -7.01
N ALA A 149 -9.94 -10.62 -5.81
CA ALA A 149 -10.94 -9.56 -5.64
C ALA A 149 -10.38 -8.15 -5.91
N VAL A 150 -9.07 -8.00 -6.03
CA VAL A 150 -8.41 -6.72 -6.31
C VAL A 150 -8.39 -6.47 -7.82
N LYS A 151 -8.80 -5.28 -8.24
CA LYS A 151 -8.66 -4.84 -9.64
C LYS A 151 -7.25 -4.28 -9.83
N TRP A 152 -6.36 -5.13 -10.29
CA TRP A 152 -4.99 -4.76 -10.59
C TRP A 152 -4.90 -3.95 -11.88
N PRO A 153 -3.99 -2.96 -11.98
CA PRO A 153 -3.72 -2.30 -13.26
C PRO A 153 -3.11 -3.30 -14.24
N ALA A 154 -3.29 -3.06 -15.54
CA ALA A 154 -2.58 -3.83 -16.56
C ALA A 154 -1.08 -3.76 -16.27
N ARG A 155 -0.39 -4.91 -16.34
CA ARG A 155 1.07 -4.93 -16.22
C ARG A 155 1.62 -4.07 -17.36
N LEU A 156 2.45 -3.11 -17.00
CA LEU A 156 3.28 -2.46 -18.01
C LEU A 156 4.23 -3.55 -18.52
N ASP A 157 4.06 -3.95 -19.77
CA ASP A 157 4.98 -4.84 -20.45
C ASP A 157 6.34 -4.12 -20.52
N THR A 158 7.14 -4.28 -19.48
CA THR A 158 8.55 -3.91 -19.51
C THR A 158 9.29 -4.99 -20.28
N THR A 159 9.00 -5.11 -21.57
CA THR A 159 9.93 -5.75 -22.50
C THR A 159 11.16 -4.84 -22.51
N PRO A 160 12.33 -5.31 -22.13
CA PRO A 160 13.53 -4.48 -22.11
C PRO A 160 13.94 -4.17 -23.55
N THR A 161 13.49 -3.05 -24.09
CA THR A 161 14.02 -2.49 -25.31
C THR A 161 15.25 -1.68 -24.98
N ARG A 162 16.41 -2.30 -25.21
CA ARG A 162 17.80 -1.82 -25.22
C ARG A 162 18.62 -1.98 -23.94
N PRO A 163 19.85 -2.48 -24.10
CA PRO A 163 20.83 -2.49 -23.03
C PRO A 163 21.42 -1.08 -22.88
N HIS A 164 21.14 -0.41 -21.80
CA HIS A 164 21.94 0.71 -21.32
C HIS A 164 22.63 0.32 -20.02
N HIS A 165 23.94 0.60 -20.02
CA HIS A 165 24.95 0.45 -18.99
C HIS A 165 24.45 0.42 -17.54
N ASP A 166 25.04 -0.50 -16.78
CA ASP A 166 25.19 -0.63 -15.33
C ASP A 166 24.66 0.53 -14.47
N GLU A 167 23.36 0.52 -14.19
CA GLU A 167 22.83 1.11 -12.98
C GLU A 167 22.35 -0.02 -12.06
N PRO A 168 22.61 0.08 -10.74
CA PRO A 168 22.13 -0.92 -9.81
C PRO A 168 20.61 -0.99 -9.87
N ARG A 169 20.07 -2.13 -10.27
CA ARG A 169 18.63 -2.42 -10.27
C ARG A 169 18.15 -2.36 -8.82
N PHE A 170 17.77 -1.19 -8.37
CA PHE A 170 16.94 -1.08 -7.15
C PHE A 170 15.62 -1.78 -7.43
N GLY A 171 15.32 -2.79 -6.60
CA GLY A 171 14.17 -3.66 -6.76
C GLY A 171 12.86 -2.90 -6.95
N ARG A 172 11.91 -3.56 -7.63
CA ARG A 172 10.56 -3.06 -7.91
C ARG A 172 9.94 -2.42 -6.68
N THR A 173 9.54 -1.16 -6.80
CA THR A 173 9.07 -0.37 -5.67
C THR A 173 7.55 -0.47 -5.57
N VAL A 174 7.06 -1.10 -4.51
CA VAL A 174 5.65 -1.06 -4.12
C VAL A 174 5.52 -0.06 -2.99
N VAL A 175 4.73 0.98 -3.20
CA VAL A 175 4.38 1.97 -2.19
C VAL A 175 2.95 1.72 -1.72
N ASN A 176 2.71 1.89 -0.45
CA ASN A 176 1.41 1.61 0.12
C ASN A 176 0.92 2.70 1.05
N VAL A 177 -0.39 2.95 0.98
CA VAL A 177 -1.08 3.97 1.76
C VAL A 177 -2.33 3.36 2.40
N PRO A 178 -2.29 2.92 3.67
CA PRO A 178 -3.49 2.62 4.41
C PRO A 178 -4.24 3.91 4.76
N LEU A 179 -5.56 3.82 4.74
CA LEU A 179 -6.43 4.89 5.16
C LEU A 179 -6.55 4.91 6.68
N PRO A 180 -6.74 6.09 7.24
CA PRO A 180 -6.93 6.22 8.68
C PRO A 180 -8.25 5.59 9.13
N ALA A 181 -8.20 4.88 10.23
CA ALA A 181 -9.36 4.33 10.92
C ALA A 181 -10.23 5.42 11.55
#